data_35488352358d46445d74203d5b775200
#
_entry.id   35488352358d46445d74203d5b775200
#
_cell.length_a   1.000
_cell.length_b   1.000
_cell.length_c   1.000
_cell.angle_alpha   90.00
_cell.angle_beta   90.00
_cell.angle_gamma   90.00
#
_symmetry.space_group_name_H-M   'P 1'
#
loop_
_entity.id
_entity.type
_entity.pdbx_description
1 polymer ?
#
loop_
_entity_poly.entity_id
_entity_poly.type
_entity_poly.pdbx_seq_one_letter_code
_entity_poly.pdbx_strand_id
1 'polypeptide(L)'
;MKIAGSVALVTGGASGLGLATVRRLHDAGASVVILDLPSSNGTTVAKELGARAAFAAGDVTSPDDVTAALDAAQALADGPPRILVNCAGIGNAARTAGKDGPFPLDAFTRVIQVNLIGTFNAIRLTAFRMSQVAEEDGERGVIVNTASVAAFDGQIGQAAYSASKGGIVGMTLPIARDLASLFIRVVTIAPGLFDTPLLGSAPEEVGAALGAQVPHPARLGQPAEYAALVQHIVENPMLNGEVIRLDGAIRMAPR
;
A
#
# COMPACT_ATOMS: atom_id res chain seq x y z
N MET A 1 -18.23 -3.89 3.07
CA MET A 1 -18.40 -2.43 3.28
C MET A 1 -18.70 -1.74 1.96
N LYS A 2 -19.54 -0.73 1.95
CA LYS A 2 -19.82 0.11 0.76
C LYS A 2 -18.70 1.12 0.56
N ILE A 3 -18.27 1.34 -0.69
CA ILE A 3 -17.25 2.33 -1.03
C ILE A 3 -17.88 3.72 -1.20
N ALA A 4 -19.02 3.78 -1.88
CA ALA A 4 -19.72 5.05 -2.10
C ALA A 4 -20.10 5.73 -0.77
N GLY A 5 -19.69 6.99 -0.63
CA GLY A 5 -19.90 7.78 0.57
C GLY A 5 -18.87 7.55 1.69
N SER A 6 -17.98 6.55 1.56
CA SER A 6 -16.89 6.33 2.51
C SER A 6 -15.71 7.27 2.26
N VAL A 7 -14.86 7.44 3.27
CA VAL A 7 -13.58 8.14 3.14
C VAL A 7 -12.45 7.12 3.07
N ALA A 8 -11.56 7.28 2.10
CA ALA A 8 -10.36 6.46 1.94
C ALA A 8 -9.09 7.30 2.15
N LEU A 9 -8.16 6.80 2.95
CA LEU A 9 -6.79 7.29 3.04
C LEU A 9 -5.86 6.33 2.28
N VAL A 10 -5.11 6.86 1.31
CA VAL A 10 -4.16 6.06 0.52
C VAL A 10 -2.76 6.65 0.71
N THR A 11 -1.86 5.89 1.32
CA THR A 11 -0.44 6.27 1.43
C THR A 11 0.30 5.91 0.15
N GLY A 12 1.25 6.74 -0.28
CA GLY A 12 1.88 6.58 -1.60
C GLY A 12 0.89 6.76 -2.75
N GLY A 13 -0.16 7.57 -2.54
CA GLY A 13 -1.31 7.67 -3.44
C GLY A 13 -1.08 8.54 -4.68
N ALA A 14 0.08 9.18 -4.81
CA ALA A 14 0.37 10.07 -5.94
C ALA A 14 0.97 9.36 -7.16
N SER A 15 1.29 8.07 -7.07
CA SER A 15 1.90 7.32 -8.18
C SER A 15 1.58 5.81 -8.13
N GLY A 16 1.87 5.09 -9.20
CA GLY A 16 1.85 3.62 -9.28
C GLY A 16 0.57 2.97 -8.76
N LEU A 17 0.72 1.96 -7.89
CA LEU A 17 -0.40 1.21 -7.32
C LEU A 17 -1.33 2.09 -6.47
N GLY A 18 -0.73 3.03 -5.71
CA GLY A 18 -1.49 3.97 -4.89
C GLY A 18 -2.37 4.88 -5.73
N LEU A 19 -1.85 5.47 -6.80
CA LEU A 19 -2.62 6.34 -7.69
C LEU A 19 -3.76 5.59 -8.38
N ALA A 20 -3.51 4.38 -8.86
CA ALA A 20 -4.56 3.55 -9.45
C ALA A 20 -5.67 3.24 -8.43
N THR A 21 -5.28 2.99 -7.17
CA THR A 21 -6.23 2.77 -6.07
C THR A 21 -7.04 4.02 -5.75
N VAL A 22 -6.38 5.19 -5.66
CA VAL A 22 -7.05 6.48 -5.46
C VAL A 22 -8.12 6.72 -6.52
N ARG A 23 -7.76 6.57 -7.79
CA ARG A 23 -8.72 6.75 -8.91
C ARG A 23 -9.86 5.75 -8.82
N ARG A 24 -9.57 4.48 -8.59
CA ARG A 24 -10.57 3.41 -8.50
C ARG A 24 -11.59 3.63 -7.38
N LEU A 25 -11.12 3.97 -6.17
CA LEU A 25 -12.01 4.23 -5.03
C LEU A 25 -12.80 5.53 -5.23
N HIS A 26 -12.18 6.56 -5.79
CA HIS A 26 -12.88 7.80 -6.15
C HIS A 26 -13.98 7.58 -7.18
N ASP A 27 -13.72 6.81 -8.25
CA ASP A 27 -14.71 6.47 -9.28
C ASP A 27 -15.85 5.61 -8.70
N ALA A 28 -15.56 4.78 -7.70
CA ALA A 28 -16.56 4.01 -6.95
C ALA A 28 -17.35 4.85 -5.92
N GLY A 29 -17.13 6.17 -5.86
CA GLY A 29 -17.89 7.11 -5.06
C GLY A 29 -17.31 7.42 -3.68
N ALA A 30 -16.08 7.01 -3.36
CA ALA A 30 -15.41 7.43 -2.14
C ALA A 30 -14.92 8.88 -2.21
N SER A 31 -14.81 9.54 -1.06
CA SER A 31 -13.88 10.66 -0.88
C SER A 31 -12.49 10.11 -0.58
N VAL A 32 -11.44 10.70 -1.17
CA VAL A 32 -10.08 10.16 -1.08
C VAL A 32 -9.09 11.17 -0.56
N VAL A 33 -8.26 10.78 0.41
CA VAL A 33 -7.09 11.55 0.84
C VAL A 33 -5.83 10.84 0.39
N ILE A 34 -4.98 11.58 -0.31
CA ILE A 34 -3.69 11.14 -0.80
C ILE A 34 -2.64 11.58 0.21
N LEU A 35 -2.02 10.63 0.94
CA LEU A 35 -0.83 10.90 1.74
C LEU A 35 0.40 10.52 0.96
N ASP A 36 1.20 11.50 0.59
CA ASP A 36 2.45 11.29 -0.15
C ASP A 36 3.44 12.42 0.14
N LEU A 37 4.71 12.22 -0.22
CA LEU A 37 5.74 13.21 0.01
C LEU A 37 5.41 14.56 -0.63
N PRO A 38 5.83 15.69 -0.04
CA PRO A 38 5.59 17.03 -0.60
C PRO A 38 6.12 17.21 -2.04
N SER A 39 7.14 16.44 -2.41
CA SER A 39 7.74 16.45 -3.76
C SER A 39 6.97 15.65 -4.80
N SER A 40 5.90 14.94 -4.40
CA SER A 40 5.08 14.13 -5.31
C SER A 40 4.08 14.96 -6.11
N ASN A 41 3.40 14.31 -7.07
CA ASN A 41 2.35 14.93 -7.87
C ASN A 41 0.98 14.98 -7.15
N GLY A 42 0.93 14.74 -5.83
CA GLY A 42 -0.33 14.60 -5.08
C GLY A 42 -1.26 15.80 -5.20
N THR A 43 -0.73 17.02 -5.20
CA THR A 43 -1.52 18.26 -5.39
C THR A 43 -2.23 18.28 -6.76
N THR A 44 -1.52 17.89 -7.82
CA THR A 44 -2.09 17.84 -9.18
C THR A 44 -3.18 16.78 -9.26
N VAL A 45 -2.91 15.59 -8.73
CA VAL A 45 -3.87 14.47 -8.72
C VAL A 45 -5.15 14.85 -7.95
N ALA A 46 -5.01 15.43 -6.77
CA ALA A 46 -6.18 15.85 -5.98
C ALA A 46 -7.01 16.90 -6.72
N LYS A 47 -6.36 17.87 -7.38
CA LYS A 47 -7.02 18.89 -8.19
C LYS A 47 -7.77 18.30 -9.39
N GLU A 48 -7.18 17.32 -10.09
CA GLU A 48 -7.82 16.61 -11.21
C GLU A 48 -9.08 15.86 -10.77
N LEU A 49 -9.05 15.23 -9.59
CA LEU A 49 -10.17 14.47 -9.05
C LEU A 49 -11.28 15.35 -8.47
N GLY A 50 -10.99 16.61 -8.13
CA GLY A 50 -11.98 17.59 -7.70
C GLY A 50 -12.38 17.47 -6.24
N ALA A 51 -13.62 17.88 -5.92
CA ALA A 51 -14.08 18.18 -4.55
C ALA A 51 -14.04 16.97 -3.58
N ARG A 52 -14.04 15.74 -4.08
CA ARG A 52 -13.95 14.52 -3.26
C ARG A 52 -12.52 14.00 -3.10
N ALA A 53 -11.52 14.82 -3.39
CA ALA A 53 -10.12 14.44 -3.23
C ALA A 53 -9.34 15.53 -2.50
N ALA A 54 -8.43 15.13 -1.61
CA ALA A 54 -7.50 16.02 -0.94
C ALA A 54 -6.08 15.42 -0.95
N PHE A 55 -5.07 16.30 -0.95
CA PHE A 55 -3.67 15.93 -0.80
C PHE A 55 -3.18 16.36 0.57
N ALA A 56 -2.67 15.42 1.33
CA ALA A 56 -1.95 15.63 2.58
C ALA A 56 -0.46 15.35 2.33
N ALA A 57 0.33 16.40 2.23
CA ALA A 57 1.77 16.27 2.07
C ALA A 57 2.40 15.77 3.37
N GLY A 58 3.13 14.64 3.34
CA GLY A 58 3.74 14.10 4.55
C GLY A 58 4.49 12.80 4.33
N ASP A 59 5.23 12.38 5.36
CA ASP A 59 5.97 11.13 5.43
C ASP A 59 5.23 10.14 6.36
N VAL A 60 5.01 8.92 5.89
CA VAL A 60 4.35 7.85 6.69
C VAL A 60 5.13 7.49 7.96
N THR A 61 6.42 7.82 8.03
CA THR A 61 7.25 7.60 9.22
C THR A 61 7.01 8.62 10.32
N SER A 62 6.37 9.75 9.99
CA SER A 62 6.00 10.83 10.92
C SER A 62 4.58 10.61 11.47
N PRO A 63 4.41 10.43 12.80
CA PRO A 63 3.08 10.37 13.40
C PRO A 63 2.25 11.63 13.16
N ASP A 64 2.90 12.80 13.17
CA ASP A 64 2.24 14.09 12.99
C ASP A 64 1.69 14.25 11.57
N ASP A 65 2.46 13.83 10.55
CA ASP A 65 2.02 13.89 9.15
C ASP A 65 0.85 12.94 8.88
N VAL A 66 0.91 11.72 9.44
CA VAL A 66 -0.21 10.77 9.34
C VAL A 66 -1.45 11.32 10.06
N THR A 67 -1.27 11.95 11.23
CA THR A 67 -2.39 12.58 11.96
C THR A 67 -2.99 13.73 11.14
N ALA A 68 -2.17 14.58 10.53
CA ALA A 68 -2.64 15.65 9.66
C ALA A 68 -3.43 15.12 8.45
N ALA A 69 -3.00 13.98 7.88
CA ALA A 69 -3.76 13.34 6.79
C ALA A 69 -5.12 12.77 7.27
N LEU A 70 -5.18 12.26 8.49
CA LEU A 70 -6.44 11.82 9.11
C LEU A 70 -7.38 12.99 9.42
N ASP A 71 -6.83 14.12 9.84
CA ASP A 71 -7.62 15.34 10.07
C ASP A 71 -8.14 15.92 8.74
N ALA A 72 -7.33 15.86 7.67
CA ALA A 72 -7.79 16.21 6.33
C ALA A 72 -8.92 15.30 5.83
N ALA A 73 -8.86 14.00 6.15
CA ALA A 73 -9.93 13.05 5.83
C ALA A 73 -11.24 13.39 6.57
N GLN A 74 -11.12 13.70 7.86
CA GLN A 74 -12.26 14.14 8.68
C GLN A 74 -12.91 15.40 8.11
N ALA A 75 -12.11 16.37 7.66
CA ALA A 75 -12.62 17.62 7.10
C ALA A 75 -13.22 17.46 5.70
N LEU A 76 -12.77 16.48 4.92
CA LEU A 76 -13.19 16.28 3.53
C LEU A 76 -14.63 15.74 3.43
N ALA A 77 -15.06 14.90 4.37
CA ALA A 77 -16.35 14.20 4.26
C ALA A 77 -17.05 13.96 5.62
N ASP A 78 -16.78 14.82 6.61
CA ASP A 78 -17.41 14.80 7.93
C ASP A 78 -17.30 13.44 8.66
N GLY A 79 -16.16 12.78 8.50
CA GLY A 79 -15.87 11.51 9.17
C GLY A 79 -14.44 11.00 8.94
N PRO A 80 -13.91 10.16 9.85
CA PRO A 80 -12.60 9.58 9.66
C PRO A 80 -12.60 8.59 8.50
N PRO A 81 -11.43 8.27 7.93
CA PRO A 81 -11.36 7.27 6.88
C PRO A 81 -11.80 5.90 7.41
N ARG A 82 -12.65 5.23 6.63
CA ARG A 82 -13.08 3.85 6.86
C ARG A 82 -12.32 2.85 5.97
N ILE A 83 -11.54 3.36 5.03
CA ILE A 83 -10.68 2.59 4.15
C ILE A 83 -9.26 3.15 4.28
N LEU A 84 -8.30 2.30 4.67
CA LEU A 84 -6.88 2.61 4.61
C LEU A 84 -6.22 1.69 3.59
N VAL A 85 -5.47 2.28 2.63
CA VAL A 85 -4.64 1.49 1.72
C VAL A 85 -3.19 1.95 1.82
N ASN A 86 -2.31 1.08 2.29
CA ASN A 86 -0.90 1.35 2.46
C ASN A 86 -0.11 0.95 1.22
N CYS A 87 0.20 1.94 0.35
CA CYS A 87 1.03 1.76 -0.84
C CYS A 87 2.39 2.46 -0.75
N ALA A 88 2.62 3.31 0.25
CA ALA A 88 3.91 3.96 0.43
C ALA A 88 5.03 2.94 0.65
N GLY A 89 6.13 3.11 -0.06
CA GLY A 89 7.27 2.21 0.07
C GLY A 89 8.40 2.57 -0.88
N ILE A 90 9.60 2.12 -0.51
CA ILE A 90 10.82 2.28 -1.30
C ILE A 90 11.47 0.94 -1.56
N GLY A 91 12.16 0.84 -2.69
CA GLY A 91 13.01 -0.30 -3.04
C GLY A 91 14.48 -0.01 -2.68
N ASN A 92 15.24 -1.09 -2.50
CA ASN A 92 16.69 -1.04 -2.40
C ASN A 92 17.24 -2.35 -2.98
N ALA A 93 18.32 -2.27 -3.75
CA ALA A 93 19.02 -3.42 -4.31
C ALA A 93 20.51 -3.32 -3.96
N ALA A 94 20.91 -3.97 -2.86
CA ALA A 94 22.31 -4.04 -2.44
C ALA A 94 22.61 -5.39 -1.81
N ARG A 95 23.75 -6.00 -2.20
CA ARG A 95 24.19 -7.27 -1.62
C ARG A 95 24.59 -7.09 -0.16
N THR A 96 24.32 -8.08 0.69
CA THR A 96 24.71 -8.09 2.11
C THR A 96 26.21 -7.87 2.29
N ALA A 97 27.01 -8.43 1.38
CA ALA A 97 28.43 -8.15 1.24
C ALA A 97 28.80 -8.08 -0.24
N GLY A 98 29.48 -7.02 -0.64
CA GLY A 98 29.92 -6.76 -2.01
C GLY A 98 31.43 -6.48 -2.10
N LYS A 99 31.89 -6.11 -3.31
CA LYS A 99 33.31 -5.75 -3.53
C LYS A 99 33.73 -4.51 -2.74
N ASP A 100 32.79 -3.59 -2.54
CA ASP A 100 33.04 -2.30 -1.90
C ASP A 100 32.79 -2.31 -0.39
N GLY A 101 32.45 -3.49 0.17
CA GLY A 101 32.23 -3.68 1.59
C GLY A 101 30.85 -4.25 1.96
N PRO A 102 30.48 -4.16 3.25
CA PRO A 102 29.18 -4.62 3.74
C PRO A 102 28.08 -3.65 3.30
N PHE A 103 26.84 -4.17 3.23
CA PHE A 103 25.67 -3.33 3.00
C PHE A 103 25.54 -2.26 4.09
N PRO A 104 25.44 -0.95 3.76
CA PRO A 104 25.30 0.11 4.74
C PRO A 104 24.04 -0.08 5.61
N LEU A 105 24.23 -0.08 6.94
CA LEU A 105 23.15 -0.34 7.88
C LEU A 105 22.06 0.74 7.87
N ASP A 106 22.42 1.99 7.61
CA ASP A 106 21.51 3.12 7.45
C ASP A 106 20.56 2.95 6.26
N ALA A 107 21.08 2.43 5.13
CA ALA A 107 20.26 2.11 3.96
C ALA A 107 19.27 0.97 4.25
N PHE A 108 19.70 -0.07 4.99
CA PHE A 108 18.80 -1.12 5.48
C PHE A 108 17.72 -0.53 6.39
N THR A 109 18.13 0.26 7.38
CA THR A 109 17.24 0.89 8.37
C THR A 109 16.20 1.77 7.69
N ARG A 110 16.58 2.55 6.68
CA ARG A 110 15.66 3.41 5.94
C ARG A 110 14.55 2.62 5.25
N VAL A 111 14.86 1.46 4.65
CA VAL A 111 13.83 0.60 4.02
C VAL A 111 12.87 0.07 5.07
N ILE A 112 13.37 -0.41 6.20
CA ILE A 112 12.53 -0.87 7.32
C ILE A 112 11.67 0.25 7.86
N GLN A 113 12.25 1.45 8.04
CA GLN A 113 11.56 2.60 8.59
C GLN A 113 10.38 3.02 7.71
N VAL A 114 10.58 3.14 6.40
CA VAL A 114 9.51 3.56 5.49
C VAL A 114 8.49 2.44 5.29
N ASN A 115 8.96 1.25 4.87
CA ASN A 115 8.05 0.20 4.42
C ASN A 115 7.29 -0.48 5.55
N LEU A 116 7.95 -0.76 6.67
CA LEU A 116 7.36 -1.54 7.76
C LEU A 116 6.84 -0.63 8.87
N ILE A 117 7.70 0.23 9.43
CA ILE A 117 7.32 1.09 10.55
C ILE A 117 6.32 2.15 10.07
N GLY A 118 6.52 2.74 8.88
CA GLY A 118 5.56 3.68 8.29
C GLY A 118 4.19 3.06 8.02
N THR A 119 4.15 1.83 7.49
CA THR A 119 2.89 1.09 7.33
C THR A 119 2.21 0.86 8.67
N PHE A 120 2.94 0.40 9.69
CA PHE A 120 2.37 0.20 11.03
C PHE A 120 1.90 1.51 11.68
N ASN A 121 2.65 2.61 11.47
CA ASN A 121 2.26 3.94 11.94
C ASN A 121 0.92 4.40 11.36
N ALA A 122 0.74 4.23 10.04
CA ALA A 122 -0.55 4.52 9.40
C ALA A 122 -1.68 3.60 9.93
N ILE A 123 -1.41 2.30 10.09
CA ILE A 123 -2.39 1.34 10.63
C ILE A 123 -2.87 1.74 12.02
N ARG A 124 -1.94 1.92 12.99
CA ARG A 124 -2.29 2.17 14.39
C ARG A 124 -3.11 3.45 14.58
N LEU A 125 -2.74 4.53 13.87
CA LEU A 125 -3.41 5.82 13.97
C LEU A 125 -4.79 5.79 13.30
N THR A 126 -4.88 5.17 12.11
CA THR A 126 -6.16 5.06 11.39
C THR A 126 -7.12 4.12 12.13
N ALA A 127 -6.65 2.95 12.59
CA ALA A 127 -7.48 2.00 13.33
C ALA A 127 -8.06 2.62 14.61
N PHE A 128 -7.27 3.45 15.31
CA PHE A 128 -7.77 4.18 16.47
C PHE A 128 -8.90 5.15 16.09
N ARG A 129 -8.77 5.91 14.99
CA ARG A 129 -9.86 6.80 14.51
C ARG A 129 -11.08 5.99 14.07
N MET A 130 -10.90 4.88 13.34
CA MET A 130 -11.98 3.97 12.96
C MET A 130 -12.74 3.40 14.16
N SER A 131 -12.05 3.10 15.26
CA SER A 131 -12.68 2.54 16.47
C SER A 131 -13.63 3.49 17.18
N GLN A 132 -13.54 4.79 16.92
CA GLN A 132 -14.34 5.83 17.58
C GLN A 132 -15.67 6.11 16.88
N VAL A 133 -15.91 5.57 15.68
CA VAL A 133 -17.16 5.78 14.94
C VAL A 133 -18.12 4.61 15.12
N ALA A 134 -19.40 4.87 14.84
CA ALA A 134 -20.40 3.80 14.83
C ALA A 134 -20.09 2.78 13.72
N GLU A 135 -20.42 1.53 13.98
CA GLU A 135 -20.39 0.51 12.93
C GLU A 135 -21.52 0.76 11.92
N GLU A 136 -21.27 0.35 10.70
CA GLU A 136 -22.25 0.33 9.62
C GLU A 136 -22.21 -1.04 8.94
N ASP A 137 -23.33 -1.71 8.86
CA ASP A 137 -23.45 -3.06 8.28
C ASP A 137 -22.45 -4.09 8.91
N GLY A 138 -22.14 -3.93 10.22
CA GLY A 138 -21.22 -4.82 10.95
C GLY A 138 -19.74 -4.50 10.74
N GLU A 139 -19.38 -3.36 10.15
CA GLU A 139 -17.99 -2.95 9.93
C GLU A 139 -17.75 -1.48 10.33
N ARG A 140 -16.57 -1.19 10.88
CA ARG A 140 -16.07 0.17 11.08
C ARG A 140 -15.02 0.55 10.04
N GLY A 141 -14.33 -0.42 9.48
CA GLY A 141 -13.34 -0.13 8.47
C GLY A 141 -12.59 -1.35 7.93
N VAL A 142 -11.79 -1.09 6.90
CA VAL A 142 -10.89 -2.07 6.30
C VAL A 142 -9.53 -1.45 6.01
N ILE A 143 -8.48 -2.21 6.29
CA ILE A 143 -7.09 -1.86 6.06
C ILE A 143 -6.53 -2.82 5.02
N VAL A 144 -5.99 -2.28 3.94
CA VAL A 144 -5.31 -3.05 2.89
C VAL A 144 -3.84 -2.65 2.85
N ASN A 145 -2.95 -3.61 3.07
CA ASN A 145 -1.52 -3.39 3.05
C ASN A 145 -0.89 -3.91 1.75
N THR A 146 0.20 -3.28 1.33
CA THR A 146 1.01 -3.71 0.19
C THR A 146 2.30 -4.37 0.66
N ALA A 147 2.35 -5.70 0.59
CA ALA A 147 3.59 -6.46 0.73
C ALA A 147 4.32 -6.55 -0.63
N SER A 148 4.85 -7.69 -0.97
CA SER A 148 5.46 -8.06 -2.26
C SER A 148 5.66 -9.57 -2.30
N VAL A 149 5.75 -10.16 -3.48
CA VAL A 149 6.27 -11.53 -3.65
C VAL A 149 7.69 -11.67 -3.11
N ALA A 150 8.46 -10.59 -3.05
CA ALA A 150 9.79 -10.56 -2.41
C ALA A 150 9.77 -10.88 -0.90
N ALA A 151 8.62 -10.85 -0.26
CA ALA A 151 8.45 -11.35 1.11
C ALA A 151 8.67 -12.88 1.21
N PHE A 152 8.48 -13.59 0.11
CA PHE A 152 8.55 -15.04 -0.01
C PHE A 152 9.73 -15.49 -0.89
N ASP A 153 9.90 -14.86 -2.03
CA ASP A 153 10.83 -15.25 -3.10
C ASP A 153 11.86 -14.13 -3.36
N GLY A 154 12.47 -13.55 -2.32
CA GLY A 154 13.40 -12.42 -2.45
C GLY A 154 14.63 -12.76 -3.29
N GLN A 155 15.02 -11.80 -4.14
CA GLN A 155 16.19 -11.92 -5.03
C GLN A 155 17.48 -11.45 -4.37
N ILE A 156 18.60 -11.72 -5.02
CA ILE A 156 19.92 -11.22 -4.64
C ILE A 156 19.85 -9.68 -4.55
N GLY A 157 20.28 -9.13 -3.41
CA GLY A 157 20.28 -7.69 -3.14
C GLY A 157 19.00 -7.17 -2.49
N GLN A 158 17.97 -7.99 -2.26
CA GLN A 158 16.70 -7.56 -1.71
C GLN A 158 16.55 -7.80 -0.19
N ALA A 159 17.63 -8.05 0.56
CA ALA A 159 17.54 -8.40 1.98
C ALA A 159 16.70 -7.39 2.80
N ALA A 160 16.94 -6.08 2.66
CA ALA A 160 16.18 -5.05 3.38
C ALA A 160 14.72 -4.99 2.91
N TYR A 161 14.50 -5.03 1.60
CA TYR A 161 13.16 -4.99 1.01
C TYR A 161 12.34 -6.21 1.41
N SER A 162 12.92 -7.42 1.26
CA SER A 162 12.28 -8.68 1.67
C SER A 162 11.97 -8.72 3.16
N ALA A 163 12.88 -8.25 4.01
CA ALA A 163 12.65 -8.15 5.46
C ALA A 163 11.49 -7.22 5.77
N SER A 164 11.42 -6.04 5.13
CA SER A 164 10.33 -5.09 5.32
C SER A 164 8.98 -5.66 4.88
N LYS A 165 8.93 -6.31 3.71
CA LYS A 165 7.69 -6.89 3.15
C LYS A 165 7.28 -8.19 3.86
N GLY A 166 8.25 -8.98 4.33
CA GLY A 166 8.04 -10.11 5.21
C GLY A 166 7.45 -9.69 6.57
N GLY A 167 7.91 -8.55 7.11
CA GLY A 167 7.32 -7.96 8.32
C GLY A 167 5.84 -7.58 8.13
N ILE A 168 5.47 -6.99 6.98
CA ILE A 168 4.07 -6.68 6.66
C ILE A 168 3.22 -7.95 6.58
N VAL A 169 3.74 -9.02 5.94
CA VAL A 169 3.08 -10.34 5.91
C VAL A 169 2.88 -10.87 7.33
N GLY A 170 3.95 -10.86 8.15
CA GLY A 170 3.93 -11.39 9.52
C GLY A 170 2.97 -10.65 10.45
N MET A 171 2.81 -9.32 10.31
CA MET A 171 1.91 -8.54 11.15
C MET A 171 0.44 -8.56 10.70
N THR A 172 0.11 -9.09 9.51
CA THR A 172 -1.25 -9.06 8.95
C THR A 172 -2.25 -9.78 9.85
N LEU A 173 -2.02 -11.04 10.15
CA LEU A 173 -2.96 -11.84 10.95
C LEU A 173 -3.04 -11.39 12.42
N PRO A 174 -1.94 -11.08 13.13
CA PRO A 174 -2.03 -10.52 14.48
C PRO A 174 -2.87 -9.24 14.55
N ILE A 175 -2.63 -8.29 13.65
CA ILE A 175 -3.40 -7.03 13.64
C ILE A 175 -4.88 -7.28 13.30
N ALA A 176 -5.17 -8.18 12.35
CA ALA A 176 -6.55 -8.55 12.04
C ALA A 176 -7.29 -9.12 13.27
N ARG A 177 -6.58 -9.90 14.10
CA ARG A 177 -7.12 -10.44 15.36
C ARG A 177 -7.30 -9.38 16.42
N ASP A 178 -6.32 -8.48 16.59
CA ASP A 178 -6.39 -7.36 17.54
C ASP A 178 -7.59 -6.45 17.25
N LEU A 179 -7.87 -6.22 15.96
CA LEU A 179 -8.90 -5.28 15.51
C LEU A 179 -10.27 -5.93 15.26
N ALA A 180 -10.38 -7.25 15.37
CA ALA A 180 -11.64 -7.98 15.10
C ALA A 180 -12.79 -7.54 16.02
N SER A 181 -12.52 -7.35 17.32
CA SER A 181 -13.53 -6.84 18.27
C SER A 181 -13.93 -5.38 18.04
N LEU A 182 -13.15 -4.67 17.23
CA LEU A 182 -13.43 -3.30 16.78
C LEU A 182 -14.12 -3.26 15.43
N PHE A 183 -14.47 -4.41 14.84
CA PHE A 183 -15.11 -4.53 13.53
C PHE A 183 -14.27 -3.91 12.38
N ILE A 184 -12.94 -4.06 12.46
CA ILE A 184 -11.98 -3.58 11.45
C ILE A 184 -11.26 -4.79 10.87
N ARG A 185 -11.29 -4.93 9.54
CA ARG A 185 -10.60 -5.99 8.80
C ARG A 185 -9.22 -5.53 8.35
N VAL A 186 -8.30 -6.48 8.22
CA VAL A 186 -6.94 -6.26 7.70
C VAL A 186 -6.60 -7.33 6.69
N VAL A 187 -6.25 -6.92 5.47
CA VAL A 187 -5.85 -7.82 4.39
C VAL A 187 -4.57 -7.27 3.76
N THR A 188 -3.69 -8.14 3.34
CA THR A 188 -2.46 -7.75 2.65
C THR A 188 -2.44 -8.31 1.22
N ILE A 189 -2.10 -7.47 0.26
CA ILE A 189 -1.81 -7.90 -1.10
C ILE A 189 -0.29 -8.03 -1.24
N ALA A 190 0.19 -9.10 -1.84
CA ALA A 190 1.58 -9.30 -2.21
C ALA A 190 1.70 -9.27 -3.75
N PRO A 191 1.94 -8.09 -4.36
CA PRO A 191 2.07 -7.96 -5.80
C PRO A 191 3.34 -8.66 -6.32
N GLY A 192 3.26 -9.19 -7.54
CA GLY A 192 4.40 -9.60 -8.34
C GLY A 192 5.08 -8.42 -9.04
N LEU A 193 5.44 -8.61 -10.30
CA LEU A 193 6.04 -7.58 -11.13
C LEU A 193 4.95 -6.70 -11.75
N PHE A 194 4.88 -5.45 -11.36
CA PHE A 194 3.89 -4.48 -11.82
C PHE A 194 4.58 -3.30 -12.51
N ASP A 195 3.92 -2.75 -13.53
CA ASP A 195 4.34 -1.55 -14.24
C ASP A 195 4.14 -0.31 -13.36
N THR A 196 5.16 0.06 -12.60
CA THR A 196 5.14 1.15 -11.63
C THR A 196 6.47 1.90 -11.60
N PRO A 197 6.49 3.15 -11.13
CA PRO A 197 7.73 3.90 -10.94
C PRO A 197 8.74 3.23 -10.01
N LEU A 198 8.31 2.34 -9.11
CA LEU A 198 9.19 1.58 -8.23
C LEU A 198 10.07 0.58 -8.99
N LEU A 199 9.58 0.05 -10.12
CA LEU A 199 10.36 -0.79 -11.02
C LEU A 199 11.37 0.03 -11.83
N GLY A 200 11.27 1.36 -11.77
CA GLY A 200 12.08 2.33 -12.49
C GLY A 200 11.54 2.62 -13.89
N SER A 201 12.07 3.65 -14.51
CA SER A 201 11.90 3.93 -15.95
C SER A 201 12.80 2.99 -16.76
N ALA A 202 12.66 1.67 -16.54
CA ALA A 202 13.42 0.70 -17.31
C ALA A 202 13.04 0.82 -18.79
N PRO A 203 13.99 0.66 -19.72
CA PRO A 203 13.67 0.59 -21.14
C PRO A 203 12.58 -0.45 -21.40
N GLU A 204 11.74 -0.22 -22.39
CA GLU A 204 10.63 -1.11 -22.75
C GLU A 204 11.06 -2.58 -22.89
N GLU A 205 12.26 -2.82 -23.45
CA GLU A 205 12.86 -4.15 -23.58
C GLU A 205 13.08 -4.85 -22.24
N VAL A 206 13.49 -4.10 -21.19
CA VAL A 206 13.68 -4.63 -19.84
C VAL A 206 12.33 -4.95 -19.19
N GLY A 207 11.35 -4.09 -19.37
CA GLY A 207 9.98 -4.35 -18.93
C GLY A 207 9.38 -5.59 -19.58
N ALA A 208 9.58 -5.76 -20.89
CA ALA A 208 9.14 -6.94 -21.62
C ALA A 208 9.85 -8.22 -21.13
N ALA A 209 11.16 -8.15 -20.90
CA ALA A 209 11.94 -9.30 -20.40
C ALA A 209 11.53 -9.71 -18.97
N LEU A 210 11.19 -8.74 -18.11
CA LEU A 210 10.65 -9.01 -16.78
C LEU A 210 9.23 -9.60 -16.87
N GLY A 211 8.39 -9.06 -17.73
CA GLY A 211 7.03 -9.56 -17.97
C GLY A 211 7.02 -10.99 -18.49
N ALA A 212 7.97 -11.37 -19.33
CA ALA A 212 8.10 -12.73 -19.85
C ALA A 212 8.44 -13.79 -18.78
N GLN A 213 8.88 -13.38 -17.58
CA GLN A 213 9.09 -14.27 -16.44
C GLN A 213 7.79 -14.64 -15.73
N VAL A 214 6.70 -13.91 -15.98
CA VAL A 214 5.38 -14.18 -15.40
C VAL A 214 4.73 -15.32 -16.16
N PRO A 215 4.37 -16.44 -15.52
CA PRO A 215 3.79 -17.59 -16.20
C PRO A 215 2.50 -17.26 -16.96
N HIS A 216 1.55 -16.54 -16.33
CA HIS A 216 0.31 -16.11 -17.00
C HIS A 216 -0.39 -14.99 -16.19
N PRO A 217 -0.77 -13.90 -16.85
CA PRO A 217 -0.42 -13.48 -18.21
C PRO A 217 1.08 -13.11 -18.31
N ALA A 218 1.73 -13.44 -19.43
CA ALA A 218 3.16 -13.21 -19.63
C ALA A 218 3.46 -11.72 -19.90
N ARG A 219 3.25 -10.88 -18.91
CA ARG A 219 3.45 -9.42 -18.92
C ARG A 219 3.56 -8.89 -17.49
N LEU A 220 3.99 -7.65 -17.37
CA LEU A 220 3.85 -6.92 -16.09
C LEU A 220 2.36 -6.76 -15.73
N GLY A 221 2.06 -6.86 -14.44
CA GLY A 221 0.75 -6.49 -13.91
C GLY A 221 0.50 -4.99 -14.09
N GLN A 222 -0.74 -4.63 -14.37
CA GLN A 222 -1.12 -3.22 -14.49
C GLN A 222 -1.61 -2.70 -13.13
N PRO A 223 -1.28 -1.46 -12.72
CA PRO A 223 -1.75 -0.88 -11.45
C PRO A 223 -3.26 -0.96 -11.25
N ALA A 224 -4.03 -0.91 -12.33
CA ALA A 224 -5.50 -1.07 -12.28
C ALA A 224 -5.95 -2.46 -11.81
N GLU A 225 -5.15 -3.51 -12.03
CA GLU A 225 -5.45 -4.88 -11.55
C GLU A 225 -5.25 -4.98 -10.03
N TYR A 226 -4.24 -4.30 -9.50
CA TYR A 226 -4.08 -4.14 -8.05
C TYR A 226 -5.26 -3.39 -7.43
N ALA A 227 -5.64 -2.26 -8.01
CA ALA A 227 -6.75 -1.44 -7.54
C ALA A 227 -8.10 -2.19 -7.59
N ALA A 228 -8.29 -3.07 -8.59
CA ALA A 228 -9.47 -3.94 -8.68
C ALA A 228 -9.53 -4.93 -7.50
N LEU A 229 -8.40 -5.50 -7.10
CA LEU A 229 -8.34 -6.39 -5.94
C LEU A 229 -8.58 -5.60 -4.63
N VAL A 230 -8.04 -4.39 -4.50
CA VAL A 230 -8.34 -3.51 -3.35
C VAL A 230 -9.84 -3.27 -3.24
N GLN A 231 -10.52 -2.90 -4.34
CA GLN A 231 -11.98 -2.72 -4.36
C GLN A 231 -12.70 -3.99 -3.90
N HIS A 232 -12.32 -5.15 -4.45
CA HIS A 232 -12.92 -6.43 -4.07
C HIS A 232 -12.73 -6.72 -2.57
N ILE A 233 -11.55 -6.46 -2.00
CA ILE A 233 -11.29 -6.65 -0.56
C ILE A 233 -12.20 -5.74 0.27
N VAL A 234 -12.38 -4.49 -0.14
CA VAL A 234 -13.28 -3.56 0.57
C VAL A 234 -14.72 -4.10 0.58
N GLU A 235 -15.21 -4.55 -0.57
CA GLU A 235 -16.60 -4.99 -0.77
C GLU A 235 -16.88 -6.40 -0.22
N ASN A 236 -15.84 -7.22 0.00
CA ASN A 236 -15.99 -8.62 0.45
C ASN A 236 -15.68 -8.75 1.96
N PRO A 237 -16.70 -8.78 2.84
CA PRO A 237 -16.51 -8.79 4.29
C PRO A 237 -15.89 -10.09 4.83
N MET A 238 -15.85 -11.18 4.06
CA MET A 238 -15.25 -12.44 4.50
C MET A 238 -13.72 -12.45 4.40
N LEU A 239 -13.12 -11.50 3.65
CA LEU A 239 -11.67 -11.36 3.55
C LEU A 239 -11.12 -10.61 4.76
N ASN A 240 -10.45 -11.35 5.67
CA ASN A 240 -9.79 -10.80 6.85
C ASN A 240 -8.60 -11.67 7.26
N GLY A 241 -7.48 -11.03 7.63
CA GLY A 241 -6.27 -11.71 8.12
C GLY A 241 -5.45 -12.45 7.06
N GLU A 242 -5.77 -12.30 5.77
CA GLU A 242 -5.17 -13.04 4.67
C GLU A 242 -4.11 -12.22 3.93
N VAL A 243 -3.16 -12.92 3.33
CA VAL A 243 -2.14 -12.38 2.43
C VAL A 243 -2.36 -12.96 1.03
N ILE A 244 -2.79 -12.13 0.10
CA ILE A 244 -3.15 -12.55 -1.25
C ILE A 244 -2.01 -12.23 -2.22
N ARG A 245 -1.39 -13.24 -2.82
CA ARG A 245 -0.43 -13.04 -3.91
C ARG A 245 -1.19 -12.65 -5.18
N LEU A 246 -0.79 -11.52 -5.78
CA LEU A 246 -1.31 -11.03 -7.06
C LEU A 246 -0.13 -10.96 -8.03
N ASP A 247 0.23 -12.07 -8.66
CA ASP A 247 1.56 -12.23 -9.23
C ASP A 247 1.63 -13.05 -10.53
N GLY A 248 0.49 -13.46 -11.10
CA GLY A 248 0.48 -14.28 -12.32
C GLY A 248 1.22 -15.62 -12.16
N ALA A 249 1.28 -16.15 -10.93
CA ALA A 249 1.97 -17.38 -10.54
C ALA A 249 3.52 -17.32 -10.63
N ILE A 250 4.11 -16.11 -10.67
CA ILE A 250 5.58 -15.98 -10.65
C ILE A 250 6.17 -16.51 -9.33
N ARG A 251 7.29 -17.18 -9.44
CA ARG A 251 8.25 -17.45 -8.35
C ARG A 251 9.57 -16.89 -8.79
N MET A 252 10.03 -15.85 -8.09
CA MET A 252 11.18 -15.07 -8.56
C MET A 252 12.45 -15.90 -8.55
N ALA A 253 13.16 -15.93 -9.68
CA ALA A 253 14.49 -16.50 -9.74
C ALA A 253 15.46 -15.71 -8.85
N PRO A 254 16.58 -16.30 -8.40
CA PRO A 254 17.58 -15.60 -7.58
C PRO A 254 18.15 -14.33 -8.22
N ARG A 255 18.06 -14.23 -9.56
CA ARG A 255 18.51 -13.09 -10.39
C ARG A 255 17.54 -12.88 -11.55
#